data_45d55ea1b4e46a1d3d840e18b60daed3
#
_entry.id   45d55ea1b4e46a1d3d840e18b60daed3
#
_cell.length_a   1.000
_cell.length_b   1.000
_cell.length_c   1.000
_cell.angle_alpha   90.00
_cell.angle_beta   90.00
_cell.angle_gamma   90.00
#
_symmetry.space_group_name_H-M   'P 1'
#
loop_
_entity.id
_entity.type
_entity.pdbx_description
1 polymer ?
#
loop_
_entity_poly.entity_id
_entity_poly.type
_entity_poly.pdbx_seq_one_letter_code
_entity_poly.pdbx_strand_id
1 'polypeptide(L)'
;YDIDTVNASLSNDLLQICTSVITVVGSFIMMVRLSPPLVTIFFVTVPASILFTRYRTKKVRPLFHKRSEKLGELNGFTEEIISGHKTTKAYHQEATMQSRFDQKNEEAVTAFYNADYYGSITGPSVNFINNISLSLVSVFGALLYLYSKISLGDISSFVLYSRKFSGPINEAANILSELQSACSAADRGFQLLDEPSEKADAPDAI
;
A
#
# COMPACT_ATOMS: atom_id res chain seq x y z
N TYR A 1 -18.01 -12.05 -1.38
CA TYR A 1 -16.92 -11.06 -1.36
C TYR A 1 -16.08 -11.15 -0.07
N ASP A 2 -16.70 -11.05 1.13
CA ASP A 2 -15.95 -11.08 2.40
C ASP A 2 -15.27 -12.44 2.65
N ILE A 3 -15.95 -13.55 2.32
CA ILE A 3 -15.39 -14.89 2.39
C ILE A 3 -14.21 -15.07 1.44
N ASP A 4 -14.29 -14.52 0.22
CA ASP A 4 -13.21 -14.56 -0.76
C ASP A 4 -12.01 -13.74 -0.29
N THR A 5 -12.24 -12.59 0.34
CA THR A 5 -11.19 -11.75 0.93
C THR A 5 -10.45 -12.50 2.05
N VAL A 6 -11.17 -13.15 2.95
CA VAL A 6 -10.58 -13.98 4.02
C VAL A 6 -9.79 -15.16 3.44
N ASN A 7 -10.35 -15.86 2.47
CA ASN A 7 -9.70 -17.01 1.83
C ASN A 7 -8.42 -16.61 1.09
N ALA A 8 -8.47 -15.52 0.32
CA ALA A 8 -7.29 -14.99 -0.37
C ALA A 8 -6.19 -14.58 0.61
N SER A 9 -6.55 -13.90 1.70
CA SER A 9 -5.60 -13.51 2.73
C SER A 9 -4.99 -14.70 3.46
N LEU A 10 -5.78 -15.68 3.85
CA LEU A 10 -5.28 -16.90 4.49
C LEU A 10 -4.36 -17.72 3.57
N SER A 11 -4.66 -17.79 2.28
CA SER A 11 -3.89 -18.60 1.33
C SER A 11 -2.63 -17.89 0.83
N ASN A 12 -2.70 -16.60 0.51
CA ASN A 12 -1.62 -15.87 -0.13
C ASN A 12 -0.79 -15.06 0.88
N ASP A 13 -1.46 -14.27 1.76
CA ASP A 13 -0.77 -13.33 2.64
C ASP A 13 0.01 -14.04 3.73
N LEU A 14 -0.54 -15.14 4.31
CA LEU A 14 0.18 -15.94 5.29
C LEU A 14 1.40 -16.62 4.67
N LEU A 15 1.27 -17.17 3.47
CA LEU A 15 2.40 -17.75 2.73
C LEU A 15 3.46 -16.68 2.44
N GLN A 16 3.04 -15.49 2.02
CA GLN A 16 3.94 -14.38 1.73
C GLN A 16 4.65 -13.87 2.98
N ILE A 17 3.97 -13.82 4.13
CA ILE A 17 4.60 -13.49 5.42
C ILE A 17 5.67 -14.52 5.78
N CYS A 18 5.35 -15.81 5.75
CA CYS A 18 6.30 -16.86 6.06
C CYS A 18 7.54 -16.81 5.15
N THR A 19 7.34 -16.70 3.84
CA THR A 19 8.43 -16.58 2.87
C THR A 19 9.22 -15.31 3.05
N SER A 20 8.58 -14.19 3.38
CA SER A 20 9.22 -12.90 3.65
C SER A 20 10.10 -12.98 4.90
N VAL A 21 9.61 -13.55 5.98
CA VAL A 21 10.38 -13.73 7.23
C VAL A 21 11.61 -14.61 6.98
N ILE A 22 11.43 -15.76 6.33
CA ILE A 22 12.53 -16.67 5.99
C ILE A 22 13.56 -15.95 5.09
N THR A 23 13.10 -15.21 4.09
CA THR A 23 13.97 -14.50 3.16
C THR A 23 14.74 -13.38 3.85
N VAL A 24 14.10 -12.59 4.71
CA VAL A 24 14.74 -11.49 5.46
C VAL A 24 15.77 -12.06 6.44
N VAL A 25 15.39 -13.03 7.26
CA VAL A 25 16.28 -13.64 8.26
C VAL A 25 17.44 -14.36 7.57
N GLY A 26 17.14 -15.17 6.56
CA GLY A 26 18.17 -15.90 5.80
C GLY A 26 19.15 -14.98 5.09
N SER A 27 18.63 -13.94 4.41
CA SER A 27 19.48 -12.94 3.75
C SER A 27 20.36 -12.19 4.75
N PHE A 28 19.79 -11.79 5.89
CA PHE A 28 20.54 -11.09 6.94
C PHE A 28 21.68 -11.95 7.51
N ILE A 29 21.40 -13.22 7.83
CA ILE A 29 22.43 -14.16 8.32
C ILE A 29 23.55 -14.32 7.29
N MET A 30 23.20 -14.48 6.02
CA MET A 30 24.19 -14.62 4.95
C MET A 30 25.02 -13.33 4.77
N MET A 31 24.39 -12.16 4.84
CA MET A 31 25.09 -10.86 4.77
C MET A 31 26.10 -10.70 5.92
N VAL A 32 25.69 -11.03 7.15
CA VAL A 32 26.60 -10.99 8.31
C VAL A 32 27.78 -11.94 8.17
N ARG A 33 27.58 -13.14 7.60
CA ARG A 33 28.66 -14.10 7.35
C ARG A 33 29.62 -13.67 6.25
N LEU A 34 29.11 -13.01 5.19
CA LEU A 34 29.94 -12.55 4.08
C LEU A 34 30.83 -11.36 4.46
N SER A 35 30.24 -10.33 5.06
CA SER A 35 30.96 -9.12 5.42
C SER A 35 30.25 -8.29 6.48
N PRO A 36 30.56 -8.45 7.77
CA PRO A 36 30.01 -7.61 8.83
C PRO A 36 30.18 -6.08 8.60
N PRO A 37 31.32 -5.59 8.05
CA PRO A 37 31.48 -4.17 7.77
C PRO A 37 30.47 -3.63 6.75
N LEU A 38 30.07 -4.41 5.74
CA LEU A 38 29.06 -3.98 4.76
C LEU A 38 27.65 -3.95 5.35
N VAL A 39 27.38 -4.79 6.35
CA VAL A 39 26.07 -4.80 7.05
C VAL A 39 25.83 -3.47 7.77
N THR A 40 26.84 -2.77 8.25
CA THR A 40 26.67 -1.46 8.92
C THR A 40 26.02 -0.42 8.01
N ILE A 41 26.23 -0.52 6.69
CA ILE A 41 25.57 0.36 5.71
C ILE A 41 24.05 0.19 5.80
N PHE A 42 23.56 -1.04 5.97
CA PHE A 42 22.14 -1.35 6.08
C PHE A 42 21.51 -0.82 7.37
N PHE A 43 22.25 -0.81 8.48
CA PHE A 43 21.77 -0.20 9.73
C PHE A 43 21.53 1.30 9.61
N VAL A 44 22.09 1.96 8.62
CA VAL A 44 21.86 3.39 8.33
C VAL A 44 20.79 3.55 7.24
N THR A 45 20.92 2.80 6.14
CA THR A 45 20.09 3.03 4.95
C THR A 45 18.67 2.47 5.11
N VAL A 46 18.47 1.35 5.81
CA VAL A 46 17.12 0.77 6.03
C VAL A 46 16.26 1.67 6.93
N PRO A 47 16.71 2.12 8.12
CA PRO A 47 15.94 3.07 8.90
C PRO A 47 15.66 4.38 8.15
N ALA A 48 16.64 4.89 7.39
CA ALA A 48 16.46 6.08 6.57
C ALA A 48 15.34 5.89 5.52
N SER A 49 15.32 4.74 4.84
CA SER A 49 14.27 4.38 3.88
C SER A 49 12.89 4.28 4.55
N ILE A 50 12.81 3.62 5.71
CA ILE A 50 11.54 3.48 6.47
C ILE A 50 11.03 4.85 6.92
N LEU A 51 11.89 5.70 7.49
CA LEU A 51 11.50 7.04 7.94
C LEU A 51 11.04 7.90 6.77
N PHE A 52 11.75 7.85 5.65
CA PHE A 52 11.36 8.56 4.44
C PHE A 52 10.01 8.09 3.91
N THR A 53 9.80 6.76 3.82
CA THR A 53 8.53 6.18 3.37
C THR A 53 7.38 6.61 4.28
N ARG A 54 7.55 6.53 5.59
CA ARG A 54 6.55 6.99 6.57
C ARG A 54 6.23 8.49 6.41
N TYR A 55 7.25 9.31 6.24
CA TYR A 55 7.07 10.75 6.03
C TYR A 55 6.28 11.03 4.75
N ARG A 56 6.64 10.37 3.64
CA ARG A 56 5.93 10.50 2.35
C ARG A 56 4.49 10.01 2.45
N THR A 57 4.27 8.82 2.99
CA THR A 57 2.92 8.24 3.15
C THR A 57 2.02 9.15 4.00
N LYS A 58 2.54 9.71 5.09
CA LYS A 58 1.78 10.65 5.92
C LYS A 58 1.33 11.90 5.16
N LYS A 59 2.14 12.38 4.20
CA LYS A 59 1.79 13.54 3.36
C LYS A 59 0.85 13.18 2.20
N VAL A 60 0.97 12.00 1.65
CA VAL A 60 0.19 11.57 0.47
C VAL A 60 -1.18 11.05 0.86
N ARG A 61 -1.32 10.38 2.00
CA ARG A 61 -2.59 9.80 2.48
C ARG A 61 -3.76 10.78 2.51
N PRO A 62 -3.64 12.02 3.01
CA PRO A 62 -4.75 12.98 2.99
C PRO A 62 -5.16 13.41 1.58
N LEU A 63 -4.23 13.38 0.61
CA LEU A 63 -4.56 13.67 -0.79
C LEU A 63 -5.44 12.58 -1.41
N PHE A 64 -5.13 11.31 -1.13
CA PHE A 64 -5.99 10.19 -1.54
C PHE A 64 -7.37 10.24 -0.88
N HIS A 65 -7.44 10.62 0.40
CA HIS A 65 -8.73 10.81 1.08
C HIS A 65 -9.55 11.90 0.41
N LYS A 66 -8.93 13.06 0.14
CA LYS A 66 -9.59 14.18 -0.55
C LYS A 66 -10.04 13.79 -1.97
N ARG A 67 -9.24 12.99 -2.69
CA ARG A 67 -9.64 12.43 -3.99
C ARG A 67 -10.91 11.59 -3.87
N SER A 68 -10.96 10.67 -2.90
CA SER A 68 -12.14 9.82 -2.69
C SER A 68 -13.38 10.63 -2.29
N GLU A 69 -13.20 11.64 -1.44
CA GLU A 69 -14.27 12.57 -1.04
C GLU A 69 -14.83 13.32 -2.24
N LYS A 70 -13.95 13.95 -3.05
CA LYS A 70 -14.41 14.74 -4.21
C LYS A 70 -15.01 13.88 -5.33
N LEU A 71 -14.52 12.66 -5.50
CA LEU A 71 -15.14 11.69 -6.41
C LEU A 71 -16.52 11.27 -5.92
N GLY A 72 -16.67 11.04 -4.61
CA GLY A 72 -17.99 10.76 -4.00
C GLY A 72 -18.99 11.90 -4.19
N GLU A 73 -18.56 13.16 -3.97
CA GLU A 73 -19.41 14.34 -4.21
C GLU A 73 -19.83 14.46 -5.68
N LEU A 74 -18.91 14.22 -6.62
CA LEU A 74 -19.19 14.26 -8.05
C LEU A 74 -20.20 13.17 -8.45
N ASN A 75 -20.00 11.95 -7.98
CA ASN A 75 -20.88 10.82 -8.26
C ASN A 75 -22.28 11.05 -7.68
N GLY A 76 -22.38 11.49 -6.42
CA GLY A 76 -23.67 11.81 -5.80
C GLY A 76 -24.42 12.92 -6.52
N PHE A 77 -23.71 13.97 -6.93
CA PHE A 77 -24.31 15.04 -7.72
C PHE A 77 -24.76 14.57 -9.13
N THR A 78 -23.98 13.68 -9.74
CA THR A 78 -24.37 13.07 -11.03
C THR A 78 -25.65 12.25 -10.90
N GLU A 79 -25.77 11.45 -9.85
CA GLU A 79 -26.96 10.67 -9.55
C GLU A 79 -28.18 11.56 -9.30
N GLU A 80 -27.99 12.67 -8.56
CA GLU A 80 -29.04 13.68 -8.31
C GLU A 80 -29.55 14.30 -9.62
N ILE A 81 -28.62 14.72 -10.52
CA ILE A 81 -28.99 15.32 -11.82
C ILE A 81 -29.75 14.31 -12.68
N ILE A 82 -29.28 13.06 -12.76
CA ILE A 82 -29.90 12.02 -13.58
C ILE A 82 -31.29 11.70 -13.04
N SER A 83 -31.45 11.53 -11.73
CA SER A 83 -32.72 11.25 -11.09
C SER A 83 -33.67 12.42 -11.21
N GLY A 84 -33.19 13.67 -11.08
CA GLY A 84 -33.92 14.91 -11.20
C GLY A 84 -34.09 15.46 -12.63
N HIS A 85 -33.69 14.71 -13.66
CA HIS A 85 -33.60 15.22 -15.03
C HIS A 85 -34.92 15.80 -15.56
N LYS A 86 -36.05 15.17 -15.26
CA LYS A 86 -37.37 15.69 -15.66
C LYS A 86 -37.68 17.06 -15.04
N THR A 87 -37.34 17.23 -13.76
CA THR A 87 -37.51 18.48 -13.02
C THR A 87 -36.58 19.55 -13.59
N THR A 88 -35.32 19.23 -13.82
CA THR A 88 -34.35 20.14 -14.44
C THR A 88 -34.86 20.69 -15.77
N LYS A 89 -35.41 19.82 -16.62
CA LYS A 89 -35.99 20.20 -17.91
C LYS A 89 -37.27 21.05 -17.75
N ALA A 90 -38.16 20.69 -16.83
CA ALA A 90 -39.39 21.42 -16.61
C ALA A 90 -39.17 22.87 -16.18
N TYR A 91 -38.07 23.12 -15.44
CA TYR A 91 -37.67 24.45 -14.97
C TYR A 91 -36.59 25.12 -15.83
N HIS A 92 -36.18 24.56 -16.96
CA HIS A 92 -35.13 25.07 -17.86
C HIS A 92 -33.82 25.39 -17.14
N GLN A 93 -33.41 24.49 -16.21
CA GLN A 93 -32.18 24.69 -15.39
C GLN A 93 -30.97 23.89 -15.89
N GLU A 94 -30.98 23.41 -17.13
CA GLU A 94 -29.91 22.58 -17.69
C GLU A 94 -28.53 23.28 -17.62
N ALA A 95 -28.49 24.56 -18.04
CA ALA A 95 -27.25 25.34 -18.04
C ALA A 95 -26.70 25.55 -16.61
N THR A 96 -27.59 25.75 -15.64
CA THR A 96 -27.21 25.90 -14.22
C THR A 96 -26.63 24.58 -13.67
N MET A 97 -27.29 23.45 -13.99
CA MET A 97 -26.82 22.13 -13.53
C MET A 97 -25.51 21.75 -14.19
N GLN A 98 -25.34 22.06 -15.48
CA GLN A 98 -24.06 21.85 -16.18
C GLN A 98 -22.93 22.67 -15.56
N SER A 99 -23.14 23.94 -15.26
CA SER A 99 -22.14 24.78 -14.60
C SER A 99 -21.73 24.24 -13.22
N ARG A 100 -22.70 23.75 -12.43
CA ARG A 100 -22.41 23.11 -11.14
C ARG A 100 -21.66 21.79 -11.28
N PHE A 101 -22.01 21.01 -12.31
CA PHE A 101 -21.26 19.77 -12.61
C PHE A 101 -19.82 20.08 -13.00
N ASP A 102 -19.60 21.05 -13.88
CA ASP A 102 -18.25 21.45 -14.31
C ASP A 102 -17.41 21.90 -13.13
N GLN A 103 -17.98 22.66 -12.19
CA GLN A 103 -17.27 23.04 -10.96
C GLN A 103 -16.87 21.82 -10.12
N LYS A 104 -17.80 20.90 -9.84
CA LYS A 104 -17.51 19.69 -9.06
C LYS A 104 -16.53 18.77 -9.77
N ASN A 105 -16.62 18.68 -11.07
CA ASN A 105 -15.68 17.93 -11.90
C ASN A 105 -14.28 18.51 -11.82
N GLU A 106 -14.10 19.83 -11.91
CA GLU A 106 -12.79 20.50 -11.79
C GLU A 106 -12.18 20.27 -10.39
N GLU A 107 -13.00 20.33 -9.34
CA GLU A 107 -12.54 19.99 -7.98
C GLU A 107 -12.07 18.54 -7.88
N ALA A 108 -12.82 17.60 -8.46
CA ALA A 108 -12.47 16.18 -8.48
C ALA A 108 -11.20 15.92 -9.30
N VAL A 109 -11.07 16.53 -10.48
CA VAL A 109 -9.88 16.46 -11.34
C VAL A 109 -8.64 17.00 -10.61
N THR A 110 -8.77 18.14 -9.95
CA THR A 110 -7.67 18.72 -9.17
C THR A 110 -7.25 17.82 -8.01
N ALA A 111 -8.21 17.25 -7.28
CA ALA A 111 -7.93 16.32 -6.18
C ALA A 111 -7.28 15.03 -6.69
N PHE A 112 -7.75 14.50 -7.82
CA PHE A 112 -7.19 13.33 -8.49
C PHE A 112 -5.76 13.58 -8.94
N TYR A 113 -5.51 14.69 -9.65
CA TYR A 113 -4.18 15.06 -10.12
C TYR A 113 -3.18 15.15 -8.96
N ASN A 114 -3.54 15.84 -7.87
CA ASN A 114 -2.66 15.99 -6.72
C ASN A 114 -2.37 14.64 -6.04
N ALA A 115 -3.37 13.79 -5.86
CA ALA A 115 -3.18 12.46 -5.27
C ALA A 115 -2.27 11.59 -6.12
N ASP A 116 -2.50 11.53 -7.42
CA ASP A 116 -1.71 10.71 -8.35
C ASP A 116 -0.30 11.27 -8.56
N TYR A 117 -0.14 12.58 -8.69
CA TYR A 117 1.18 13.20 -8.82
C TYR A 117 2.08 12.92 -7.61
N TYR A 118 1.60 13.22 -6.40
CA TYR A 118 2.40 12.98 -5.20
C TYR A 118 2.50 11.49 -4.84
N GLY A 119 1.50 10.69 -5.18
CA GLY A 119 1.49 9.24 -4.99
C GLY A 119 2.52 8.54 -5.88
N SER A 120 2.52 8.85 -7.18
CA SER A 120 3.40 8.22 -8.16
C SER A 120 4.90 8.49 -7.92
N ILE A 121 5.25 9.62 -7.32
CA ILE A 121 6.65 9.95 -6.97
C ILE A 121 7.16 9.09 -5.80
N THR A 122 6.28 8.54 -4.96
CA THR A 122 6.70 7.81 -3.76
C THR A 122 7.51 6.55 -4.09
N GLY A 123 7.04 5.74 -5.03
CA GLY A 123 7.74 4.52 -5.47
C GLY A 123 9.16 4.79 -6.01
N PRO A 124 9.33 5.66 -7.03
CA PRO A 124 10.65 6.04 -7.55
C PRO A 124 11.59 6.62 -6.49
N SER A 125 11.05 7.39 -5.52
CA SER A 125 11.87 7.96 -4.43
C SER A 125 12.42 6.89 -3.50
N VAL A 126 11.62 5.89 -3.14
CA VAL A 126 12.08 4.74 -2.34
C VAL A 126 13.13 3.93 -3.12
N ASN A 127 12.89 3.67 -4.39
CA ASN A 127 13.85 2.99 -5.26
C ASN A 127 15.17 3.75 -5.39
N PHE A 128 15.13 5.08 -5.43
CA PHE A 128 16.32 5.91 -5.45
C PHE A 128 17.17 5.72 -4.18
N ILE A 129 16.54 5.72 -3.00
CA ILE A 129 17.24 5.45 -1.73
C ILE A 129 17.85 4.05 -1.71
N ASN A 130 17.11 3.05 -2.19
CA ASN A 130 17.62 1.68 -2.28
C ASN A 130 18.83 1.59 -3.24
N ASN A 131 18.80 2.29 -4.36
CA ASN A 131 19.92 2.31 -5.31
C ASN A 131 21.16 3.04 -4.74
N ILE A 132 20.96 4.12 -3.96
CA ILE A 132 22.06 4.74 -3.21
C ILE A 132 22.68 3.72 -2.23
N SER A 133 21.85 2.99 -1.49
CA SER A 133 22.35 1.93 -0.58
C SER A 133 23.19 0.89 -1.32
N LEU A 134 22.71 0.39 -2.45
CA LEU A 134 23.45 -0.57 -3.27
C LEU A 134 24.76 0.02 -3.84
N SER A 135 24.74 1.28 -4.23
CA SER A 135 25.95 1.97 -4.71
C SER A 135 27.00 2.10 -3.60
N LEU A 136 26.56 2.45 -2.38
CA LEU A 136 27.45 2.50 -1.22
C LEU A 136 28.03 1.12 -0.91
N VAL A 137 27.22 0.06 -0.91
CA VAL A 137 27.67 -1.32 -0.74
C VAL A 137 28.72 -1.68 -1.80
N SER A 138 28.52 -1.31 -3.05
CA SER A 138 29.46 -1.61 -4.14
C SER A 138 30.77 -0.86 -3.98
N VAL A 139 30.73 0.42 -3.63
CA VAL A 139 31.94 1.25 -3.41
C VAL A 139 32.74 0.75 -2.21
N PHE A 140 32.09 0.56 -1.06
CA PHE A 140 32.76 0.05 0.14
C PHE A 140 33.22 -1.40 -0.03
N GLY A 141 32.46 -2.22 -0.75
CA GLY A 141 32.84 -3.57 -1.13
C GLY A 141 34.10 -3.57 -1.98
N ALA A 142 34.19 -2.69 -2.99
CA ALA A 142 35.39 -2.55 -3.81
C ALA A 142 36.61 -2.10 -2.98
N LEU A 143 36.44 -1.17 -2.04
CA LEU A 143 37.53 -0.79 -1.12
C LEU A 143 38.00 -1.98 -0.26
N LEU A 144 37.09 -2.76 0.32
CA LEU A 144 37.43 -3.94 1.10
C LEU A 144 38.12 -5.02 0.25
N TYR A 145 37.73 -5.14 -1.02
CA TYR A 145 38.43 -6.03 -1.98
C TYR A 145 39.86 -5.58 -2.23
N LEU A 146 40.10 -4.28 -2.45
CA LEU A 146 41.47 -3.74 -2.63
C LEU A 146 42.38 -4.00 -1.41
N TYR A 147 41.78 -4.03 -0.20
CA TYR A 147 42.49 -4.42 1.01
C TYR A 147 42.52 -5.95 1.24
N SER A 148 42.17 -6.76 0.24
CA SER A 148 42.16 -8.23 0.29
C SER A 148 41.37 -8.83 1.45
N LYS A 149 40.32 -8.11 1.92
CA LYS A 149 39.48 -8.56 3.04
C LYS A 149 38.26 -9.37 2.59
N ILE A 150 37.81 -9.21 1.36
CA ILE A 150 36.70 -9.94 0.76
C ILE A 150 37.00 -10.25 -0.71
N SER A 151 36.34 -11.27 -1.27
CA SER A 151 36.41 -11.61 -2.68
C SER A 151 35.39 -10.85 -3.53
N LEU A 152 35.57 -10.83 -4.85
CA LEU A 152 34.62 -10.26 -5.80
C LEU A 152 33.28 -11.02 -5.75
N GLY A 153 33.35 -12.35 -5.51
CA GLY A 153 32.14 -13.18 -5.33
C GLY A 153 31.34 -12.80 -4.09
N ASP A 154 32.02 -12.41 -3.00
CA ASP A 154 31.35 -11.96 -1.76
C ASP A 154 30.59 -10.65 -1.99
N ILE A 155 31.17 -9.70 -2.75
CA ILE A 155 30.52 -8.44 -3.11
C ILE A 155 29.24 -8.73 -3.92
N SER A 156 29.36 -9.56 -4.95
CA SER A 156 28.22 -9.91 -5.81
C SER A 156 27.10 -10.62 -5.02
N SER A 157 27.49 -11.56 -4.16
CA SER A 157 26.55 -12.27 -3.28
C SER A 157 25.91 -11.32 -2.27
N PHE A 158 26.67 -10.41 -1.69
CA PHE A 158 26.17 -9.42 -0.74
C PHE A 158 25.14 -8.49 -1.40
N VAL A 159 25.40 -7.99 -2.61
CA VAL A 159 24.45 -7.18 -3.39
C VAL A 159 23.15 -7.96 -3.67
N LEU A 160 23.26 -9.25 -4.01
CA LEU A 160 22.08 -10.10 -4.24
C LEU A 160 21.24 -10.26 -2.97
N TYR A 161 21.88 -10.58 -1.83
CA TYR A 161 21.18 -10.69 -0.54
C TYR A 161 20.58 -9.35 -0.08
N SER A 162 21.27 -8.25 -0.36
CA SER A 162 20.79 -6.90 -0.08
C SER A 162 19.45 -6.59 -0.77
N ARG A 163 19.34 -6.95 -2.05
CA ARG A 163 18.09 -6.80 -2.82
C ARG A 163 16.97 -7.68 -2.26
N LYS A 164 17.29 -8.94 -1.93
CA LYS A 164 16.32 -9.87 -1.33
C LYS A 164 15.88 -9.45 0.06
N PHE A 165 16.74 -8.79 0.83
CA PHE A 165 16.39 -8.25 2.15
C PHE A 165 15.45 -7.04 2.06
N SER A 166 15.67 -6.13 1.11
CA SER A 166 14.91 -4.89 1.00
C SER A 166 13.50 -5.08 0.44
N GLY A 167 13.27 -6.08 -0.40
CA GLY A 167 11.96 -6.35 -1.02
C GLY A 167 10.84 -6.52 0.01
N PRO A 168 10.89 -7.56 0.86
CA PRO A 168 9.85 -7.84 1.83
C PRO A 168 9.61 -6.72 2.84
N ILE A 169 10.64 -5.94 3.18
CA ILE A 169 10.49 -4.80 4.09
C ILE A 169 9.61 -3.70 3.47
N ASN A 170 9.77 -3.46 2.17
CA ASN A 170 8.94 -2.49 1.47
C ASN A 170 7.48 -2.98 1.31
N GLU A 171 7.27 -4.29 1.22
CA GLU A 171 5.95 -4.91 1.07
C GLU A 171 5.22 -5.11 2.40
N ALA A 172 5.93 -5.11 3.53
CA ALA A 172 5.36 -5.39 4.84
C ALA A 172 4.15 -4.50 5.21
N ALA A 173 4.15 -3.24 4.77
CA ALA A 173 3.03 -2.33 5.01
C ALA A 173 1.77 -2.71 4.21
N ASN A 174 1.93 -3.24 3.00
CA ASN A 174 0.82 -3.70 2.17
C ASN A 174 0.21 -4.97 2.76
N ILE A 175 1.05 -5.95 3.12
CA ILE A 175 0.63 -7.19 3.76
C ILE A 175 -0.15 -6.91 5.06
N LEU A 176 0.32 -5.96 5.88
CA LEU A 176 -0.38 -5.58 7.11
C LEU A 176 -1.76 -4.98 6.81
N SER A 177 -1.88 -4.17 5.76
CA SER A 177 -3.16 -3.58 5.33
C SER A 177 -4.13 -4.64 4.81
N GLU A 178 -3.64 -5.62 4.06
CA GLU A 178 -4.43 -6.75 3.54
C GLU A 178 -4.94 -7.62 4.68
N LEU A 179 -4.10 -7.93 5.67
CA LEU A 179 -4.51 -8.63 6.88
C LEU A 179 -5.58 -7.87 7.68
N GLN A 180 -5.45 -6.56 7.84
CA GLN A 180 -6.48 -5.75 8.52
C GLN A 180 -7.81 -5.80 7.76
N SER A 181 -7.78 -5.78 6.44
CA SER A 181 -8.98 -5.92 5.61
C SER A 181 -9.62 -7.29 5.77
N ALA A 182 -8.81 -8.36 5.79
CA ALA A 182 -9.28 -9.72 6.01
C ALA A 182 -9.87 -9.91 7.42
N CYS A 183 -9.23 -9.36 8.47
CA CYS A 183 -9.79 -9.37 9.83
C CYS A 183 -11.15 -8.67 9.89
N SER A 184 -11.27 -7.49 9.25
CA SER A 184 -12.55 -6.76 9.22
C SER A 184 -13.64 -7.50 8.44
N ALA A 185 -13.28 -8.23 7.38
CA ALA A 185 -14.20 -9.08 6.65
C ALA A 185 -14.63 -10.30 7.48
N ALA A 186 -13.69 -10.92 8.20
CA ALA A 186 -13.97 -12.03 9.12
C ALA A 186 -14.91 -11.60 10.27
N ASP A 187 -14.65 -10.43 10.88
CA ASP A 187 -15.51 -9.89 11.94
C ASP A 187 -16.96 -9.72 11.47
N ARG A 188 -17.18 -9.19 10.25
CA ARG A 188 -18.54 -9.09 9.68
C ARG A 188 -19.18 -10.47 9.45
N GLY A 189 -18.38 -11.45 9.00
CA GLY A 189 -18.83 -12.82 8.82
C GLY A 189 -19.23 -13.48 10.14
N PHE A 190 -18.43 -13.31 11.19
CA PHE A 190 -18.72 -13.83 12.52
C PHE A 190 -19.93 -13.14 13.17
N GLN A 191 -20.08 -11.82 13.01
CA GLN A 191 -21.27 -11.11 13.50
C GLN A 191 -22.55 -11.69 12.91
N LEU A 192 -22.56 -12.06 11.63
CA LEU A 192 -23.71 -12.71 11.01
C LEU A 192 -23.98 -14.10 11.57
N LEU A 193 -22.93 -14.88 11.88
CA LEU A 193 -23.07 -16.20 12.46
C LEU A 193 -23.54 -16.17 13.94
N ASP A 194 -23.16 -15.12 14.66
CA ASP A 194 -23.53 -14.90 16.05
C ASP A 194 -24.93 -14.27 16.22
N GLU A 195 -25.56 -13.85 15.11
CA GLU A 195 -26.92 -13.29 15.15
C GLU A 195 -27.91 -14.34 15.65
N PRO A 196 -28.71 -14.04 16.66
CA PRO A 196 -29.66 -15.01 17.22
C PRO A 196 -30.67 -15.43 16.16
N SER A 197 -30.96 -16.72 16.12
CA SER A 197 -31.98 -17.26 15.23
C SER A 197 -33.34 -16.59 15.46
N GLU A 198 -34.12 -16.46 14.41
CA GLU A 198 -35.48 -15.94 14.47
C GLU A 198 -36.29 -16.72 15.49
N LYS A 199 -37.10 -16.01 16.30
CA LYS A 199 -37.99 -16.66 17.26
C LYS A 199 -39.00 -17.51 16.51
N ALA A 200 -39.24 -18.73 17.06
CA ALA A 200 -40.27 -19.59 16.51
C ALA A 200 -41.63 -18.86 16.52
N ASP A 201 -42.37 -19.03 15.44
CA ASP A 201 -43.72 -18.49 15.33
C ASP A 201 -44.61 -18.95 16.49
N ALA A 202 -45.57 -18.11 16.87
CA ALA A 202 -46.53 -18.50 17.86
C ALA A 202 -47.36 -19.72 17.37
N PRO A 203 -47.82 -20.62 18.24
CA PRO A 203 -48.51 -21.86 17.85
C PRO A 203 -49.80 -21.61 17.05
N ASP A 204 -50.29 -20.38 17.02
CA ASP A 204 -51.51 -19.89 16.34
C ASP A 204 -51.17 -18.86 15.23
N ALA A 205 -49.94 -18.72 14.84
CA ALA A 205 -49.55 -17.88 13.71
C ALA A 205 -50.07 -18.51 12.39
N ILE A 206 -50.74 -17.70 11.56
CA ILE A 206 -51.29 -18.06 10.23
C ILE A 206 -50.32 -17.58 9.15
#